data_b4a71a5a7b1eb3edc3da6357fc07d93e
#
_entry.id   b4a71a5a7b1eb3edc3da6357fc07d93e
#
_cell.length_a   1.000
_cell.length_b   1.000
_cell.length_c   1.000
_cell.angle_alpha   90.00
_cell.angle_beta   90.00
_cell.angle_gamma   90.00
#
_symmetry.space_group_name_H-M   'P 1'
#
loop_
_entity.id
_entity.type
_entity.pdbx_description
1 polymer ?
#
loop_
_entity_poly.entity_id
_entity_poly.type
_entity_poly.pdbx_seq_one_letter_code
_entity_poly.pdbx_strand_id
1 'polypeptide(L)'
;MNALTDDLLETWVTGWARARGYQMRHEGRFPAAFLHDKTNDWEYFALEPSHDEFAALAASARQGASRLFTIVTSRVGELHGAANVYGLSVRSTDEVFMVLDMEGQDIEDPITPDGYDSETQRSGAVGSVLVTMDGEPAARGHVAVVDGYAVYDKISTEPAFRRRGLGSYVMRALTAVALEHDAETGLLISPETGLELYRYLGWESLANVMIFEPRL
;
A
#
# COMPACT_ATOMS: atom_id res chain seq x y z
N MET A 1 2.08 0.64 -20.26
CA MET A 1 2.73 1.21 -19.05
C MET A 1 1.86 2.35 -18.57
N ASN A 2 1.10 2.17 -17.49
CA ASN A 2 0.24 3.22 -16.96
C ASN A 2 1.13 4.32 -16.36
N ALA A 3 0.98 5.54 -16.85
CA ALA A 3 1.64 6.69 -16.23
C ALA A 3 1.06 6.92 -14.83
N LEU A 4 1.90 7.21 -13.86
CA LEU A 4 1.46 7.57 -12.52
C LEU A 4 0.74 8.93 -12.57
N THR A 5 -0.53 8.95 -12.20
CA THR A 5 -1.43 10.12 -12.22
C THR A 5 -2.07 10.33 -10.85
N ASP A 6 -2.64 11.52 -10.61
CA ASP A 6 -3.41 11.77 -9.39
C ASP A 6 -4.58 10.79 -9.25
N ASP A 7 -5.27 10.45 -10.35
CA ASP A 7 -6.36 9.47 -10.36
C ASP A 7 -5.88 8.07 -9.95
N LEU A 8 -4.68 7.65 -10.40
CA LEU A 8 -4.12 6.36 -10.01
C LEU A 8 -3.75 6.34 -8.53
N LEU A 9 -3.18 7.44 -8.00
CA LEU A 9 -2.90 7.57 -6.58
C LEU A 9 -4.20 7.54 -5.77
N GLU A 10 -5.24 8.26 -6.20
CA GLU A 10 -6.55 8.26 -5.53
C GLU A 10 -7.18 6.86 -5.53
N THR A 11 -7.11 6.13 -6.64
CA THR A 11 -7.57 4.75 -6.74
C THR A 11 -6.84 3.86 -5.74
N TRP A 12 -5.51 3.99 -5.65
CA TRP A 12 -4.73 3.24 -4.65
C TRP A 12 -5.14 3.60 -3.23
N VAL A 13 -5.26 4.90 -2.89
CA VAL A 13 -5.69 5.34 -1.54
C VAL A 13 -7.08 4.79 -1.21
N THR A 14 -8.00 4.81 -2.19
CA THR A 14 -9.37 4.29 -2.03
C THR A 14 -9.36 2.79 -1.73
N GLY A 15 -8.62 1.99 -2.49
CA GLY A 15 -8.50 0.56 -2.26
C GLY A 15 -7.83 0.24 -0.92
N TRP A 16 -6.75 0.94 -0.61
CA TRP A 16 -6.04 0.81 0.66
C TRP A 16 -6.94 1.16 1.87
N ALA A 17 -7.67 2.27 1.79
CA ALA A 17 -8.61 2.66 2.84
C ALA A 17 -9.76 1.65 2.98
N ARG A 18 -10.30 1.14 1.85
CA ARG A 18 -11.36 0.12 1.83
C ARG A 18 -10.89 -1.19 2.49
N ALA A 19 -9.68 -1.66 2.17
CA ALA A 19 -9.10 -2.87 2.76
C ALA A 19 -8.91 -2.76 4.29
N ARG A 20 -8.78 -1.54 4.82
CA ARG A 20 -8.58 -1.26 6.25
C ARG A 20 -9.82 -0.74 6.98
N GLY A 21 -10.91 -0.45 6.28
CA GLY A 21 -12.10 0.18 6.84
C GLY A 21 -11.86 1.63 7.27
N TYR A 22 -10.92 2.34 6.64
CA TYR A 22 -10.63 3.73 6.93
C TYR A 22 -11.66 4.66 6.29
N GLN A 23 -12.00 5.73 6.99
CA GLN A 23 -12.79 6.82 6.42
C GLN A 23 -11.91 7.67 5.51
N MET A 24 -12.47 8.14 4.41
CA MET A 24 -11.80 9.01 3.46
C MET A 24 -12.41 10.41 3.40
N ARG A 25 -11.58 11.39 3.04
CA ARG A 25 -11.96 12.75 2.66
C ARG A 25 -10.96 13.32 1.66
N HIS A 26 -11.25 14.51 1.15
CA HIS A 26 -10.30 15.30 0.35
C HIS A 26 -10.00 16.63 1.03
N GLU A 27 -8.77 17.09 0.84
CA GLU A 27 -8.37 18.47 1.12
C GLU A 27 -7.77 19.07 -0.18
N GLY A 28 -8.59 19.86 -0.87
CA GLY A 28 -8.31 20.25 -2.26
C GLY A 28 -8.27 19.01 -3.16
N ARG A 29 -7.15 18.81 -3.88
CA ARG A 29 -6.93 17.63 -4.73
C ARG A 29 -6.34 16.42 -3.99
N PHE A 30 -6.01 16.56 -2.72
CA PHE A 30 -5.31 15.53 -1.96
C PHE A 30 -6.28 14.59 -1.26
N PRO A 31 -6.31 13.29 -1.61
CA PRO A 31 -7.05 12.30 -0.86
C PRO A 31 -6.42 12.11 0.52
N ALA A 32 -7.24 11.81 1.51
CA ALA A 32 -6.81 11.54 2.88
C ALA A 32 -7.62 10.42 3.51
N ALA A 33 -6.97 9.64 4.39
CA ALA A 33 -7.59 8.57 5.14
C ALA A 33 -7.40 8.76 6.65
N PHE A 34 -8.43 8.44 7.45
CA PHE A 34 -8.39 8.51 8.90
C PHE A 34 -7.88 7.22 9.50
N LEU A 35 -6.70 7.25 10.10
CA LEU A 35 -5.99 6.08 10.63
C LEU A 35 -6.43 5.75 12.06
N HIS A 36 -7.66 5.29 12.25
CA HIS A 36 -8.26 5.06 13.57
C HIS A 36 -7.51 3.99 14.42
N ASP A 37 -6.81 3.05 13.77
CA ASP A 37 -6.07 1.95 14.42
C ASP A 37 -4.55 2.21 14.56
N LYS A 38 -4.06 3.38 14.11
CA LYS A 38 -2.64 3.75 14.16
C LYS A 38 -2.40 5.05 14.91
N THR A 39 -2.54 6.17 14.20
CA THR A 39 -2.24 7.51 14.74
C THR A 39 -3.46 8.21 15.32
N ASN A 40 -4.66 7.70 15.05
CA ASN A 40 -5.95 8.32 15.34
C ASN A 40 -6.03 9.76 14.77
N ASP A 41 -5.42 9.98 13.60
CA ASP A 41 -5.41 11.23 12.85
C ASP A 41 -5.41 10.93 11.35
N TRP A 42 -5.42 11.94 10.52
CA TRP A 42 -5.45 11.86 9.06
C TRP A 42 -4.06 11.63 8.48
N GLU A 43 -3.99 10.81 7.44
CA GLU A 43 -2.86 10.72 6.51
C GLU A 43 -3.30 11.27 5.16
N TYR A 44 -2.56 12.24 4.62
CA TYR A 44 -2.80 12.88 3.32
C TYR A 44 -1.85 12.29 2.29
N PHE A 45 -2.31 12.21 1.04
CA PHE A 45 -1.54 11.63 -0.06
C PHE A 45 -1.38 12.63 -1.18
N ALA A 46 -0.19 12.74 -1.76
CA ALA A 46 0.09 13.62 -2.87
C ALA A 46 1.05 12.97 -3.87
N LEU A 47 0.80 13.23 -5.16
CA LEU A 47 1.72 12.91 -6.25
C LEU A 47 2.43 14.18 -6.68
N GLU A 48 3.79 14.13 -6.68
CA GLU A 48 4.66 15.21 -7.17
C GLU A 48 4.16 16.62 -6.81
N PRO A 49 3.88 16.93 -5.52
CA PRO A 49 3.34 18.23 -5.15
C PRO A 49 4.30 19.35 -5.54
N SER A 50 3.75 20.47 -6.00
CA SER A 50 4.52 21.70 -6.18
C SER A 50 5.08 22.20 -4.86
N HIS A 51 5.99 23.18 -4.89
CA HIS A 51 6.56 23.78 -3.68
C HIS A 51 5.49 24.38 -2.75
N ASP A 52 4.51 25.08 -3.33
CA ASP A 52 3.43 25.69 -2.57
C ASP A 52 2.49 24.64 -1.97
N GLU A 53 2.19 23.57 -2.71
CA GLU A 53 1.38 22.46 -2.22
C GLU A 53 2.10 21.69 -1.09
N PHE A 54 3.41 21.46 -1.21
CA PHE A 54 4.20 20.84 -0.14
C PHE A 54 4.17 21.71 1.12
N ALA A 55 4.32 23.03 0.98
CA ALA A 55 4.23 23.97 2.10
C ALA A 55 2.83 23.95 2.75
N ALA A 56 1.76 23.89 1.95
CA ALA A 56 0.38 23.79 2.43
C ALA A 56 0.13 22.47 3.18
N LEU A 57 0.57 21.34 2.63
CA LEU A 57 0.50 20.02 3.29
C LEU A 57 1.26 20.02 4.61
N ALA A 58 2.47 20.59 4.65
CA ALA A 58 3.25 20.72 5.86
C ALA A 58 2.55 21.58 6.92
N ALA A 59 1.90 22.69 6.52
CA ALA A 59 1.11 23.51 7.41
C ALA A 59 -0.10 22.76 7.97
N SER A 60 -0.79 21.98 7.12
CA SER A 60 -1.92 21.13 7.53
C SER A 60 -1.47 20.02 8.49
N ALA A 61 -0.34 19.35 8.21
CA ALA A 61 0.21 18.32 9.08
C ALA A 61 0.46 18.82 10.50
N ARG A 62 0.99 20.04 10.66
CA ARG A 62 1.27 20.65 11.97
C ARG A 62 0.03 21.03 12.79
N GLN A 63 -1.17 20.94 12.22
CA GLN A 63 -2.43 21.15 12.97
C GLN A 63 -2.83 19.93 13.80
N GLY A 64 -2.21 18.77 13.58
CA GLY A 64 -2.41 17.55 14.34
C GLY A 64 -1.07 16.97 14.80
N ALA A 65 -1.01 16.46 16.04
CA ALA A 65 0.23 15.94 16.62
C ALA A 65 0.70 14.64 15.96
N SER A 66 -0.21 13.91 15.32
CA SER A 66 0.06 12.57 14.74
C SER A 66 -0.34 12.47 13.28
N ARG A 67 -0.58 13.61 12.63
CA ARG A 67 -1.00 13.69 11.24
C ARG A 67 0.16 13.37 10.31
N LEU A 68 -0.07 12.46 9.36
CA LEU A 68 0.93 12.06 8.40
C LEU A 68 0.64 12.66 7.03
N PHE A 69 1.65 12.74 6.18
CA PHE A 69 1.43 12.84 4.76
C PHE A 69 2.47 12.06 3.97
N THR A 70 1.96 11.36 2.98
CA THR A 70 2.69 10.45 2.12
C THR A 70 2.77 11.03 0.72
N ILE A 71 3.98 11.16 0.20
CA ILE A 71 4.26 11.71 -1.12
C ILE A 71 4.83 10.62 -2.01
N VAL A 72 4.20 10.44 -3.16
CA VAL A 72 4.73 9.65 -4.26
C VAL A 72 5.51 10.58 -5.17
N THR A 73 6.83 10.33 -5.35
CA THR A 73 7.72 11.32 -5.99
C THR A 73 8.97 10.72 -6.61
N SER A 74 9.49 11.40 -7.63
CA SER A 74 10.83 11.21 -8.16
C SER A 74 11.89 12.11 -7.48
N ARG A 75 11.47 13.12 -6.68
CA ARG A 75 12.29 14.18 -6.10
C ARG A 75 12.69 13.93 -4.64
N VAL A 76 13.04 12.68 -4.29
CA VAL A 76 13.33 12.27 -2.90
C VAL A 76 14.36 13.18 -2.22
N GLY A 77 15.50 13.46 -2.88
CA GLY A 77 16.57 14.29 -2.29
C GLY A 77 16.15 15.74 -2.03
N GLU A 78 15.34 16.33 -2.92
CA GLU A 78 14.81 17.69 -2.79
C GLU A 78 13.86 17.80 -1.60
N LEU A 79 12.87 16.91 -1.55
CA LEU A 79 11.85 16.92 -0.50
C LEU A 79 12.43 16.56 0.87
N HIS A 80 13.40 15.65 0.91
CA HIS A 80 14.14 15.34 2.14
C HIS A 80 14.87 16.58 2.68
N GLY A 81 15.55 17.32 1.81
CA GLY A 81 16.23 18.57 2.19
C GLY A 81 15.26 19.66 2.66
N ALA A 82 14.07 19.75 2.04
CA ALA A 82 13.06 20.74 2.37
C ALA A 82 12.33 20.44 3.71
N ALA A 83 12.23 19.20 4.14
CA ALA A 83 11.43 18.78 5.30
C ALA A 83 11.68 19.63 6.55
N ASN A 84 12.94 19.84 6.91
CA ASN A 84 13.33 20.62 8.09
C ASN A 84 12.86 22.09 8.02
N VAL A 85 12.88 22.70 6.82
CA VAL A 85 12.48 24.10 6.63
C VAL A 85 11.00 24.27 6.93
N TYR A 86 10.19 23.24 6.63
CA TYR A 86 8.75 23.25 6.86
C TYR A 86 8.33 22.64 8.22
N GLY A 87 9.28 22.35 9.12
CA GLY A 87 9.01 21.81 10.45
C GLY A 87 8.51 20.37 10.44
N LEU A 88 9.03 19.56 9.51
CA LEU A 88 8.71 18.16 9.33
C LEU A 88 9.88 17.26 9.64
N SER A 89 9.59 16.05 10.08
CA SER A 89 10.51 14.91 10.11
C SER A 89 10.16 13.95 8.98
N VAL A 90 11.18 13.38 8.35
CA VAL A 90 11.01 12.29 7.39
C VAL A 90 10.93 10.99 8.17
N ARG A 91 9.81 10.30 8.07
CA ARG A 91 9.55 9.02 8.73
C ARG A 91 10.04 7.82 7.91
N SER A 92 9.85 7.87 6.59
CA SER A 92 10.29 6.84 5.65
C SER A 92 10.66 7.46 4.30
N THR A 93 11.67 6.86 3.62
CA THR A 93 12.09 7.18 2.24
C THR A 93 12.34 5.93 1.41
N ASP A 94 12.13 4.76 1.98
CA ASP A 94 12.53 3.45 1.46
C ASP A 94 11.36 2.62 0.93
N GLU A 95 10.23 3.27 0.71
CA GLU A 95 9.04 2.64 0.13
C GLU A 95 8.92 2.96 -1.36
N VAL A 96 8.33 2.04 -2.11
CA VAL A 96 8.18 2.13 -3.57
C VAL A 96 6.74 1.83 -3.96
N PHE A 97 6.16 2.70 -4.77
CA PHE A 97 4.88 2.45 -5.44
C PHE A 97 5.12 1.52 -6.61
N MET A 98 4.38 0.40 -6.65
CA MET A 98 4.58 -0.66 -7.64
C MET A 98 3.28 -1.00 -8.36
N VAL A 99 3.42 -1.49 -9.59
CA VAL A 99 2.33 -1.90 -10.47
C VAL A 99 2.57 -3.30 -11.02
N LEU A 100 1.48 -4.03 -11.28
CA LEU A 100 1.49 -5.32 -11.95
C LEU A 100 0.39 -5.33 -13.01
N ASP A 101 0.72 -5.79 -14.23
CA ASP A 101 -0.26 -6.19 -15.22
C ASP A 101 -0.88 -7.52 -14.79
N MET A 102 -2.20 -7.54 -14.65
CA MET A 102 -2.94 -8.72 -14.20
C MET A 102 -3.25 -9.69 -15.36
N GLU A 103 -3.00 -9.29 -16.62
CA GLU A 103 -3.17 -10.17 -17.77
C GLU A 103 -2.27 -11.40 -17.65
N GLY A 104 -2.87 -12.58 -17.80
CA GLY A 104 -2.14 -13.84 -17.71
C GLY A 104 -1.78 -14.30 -16.28
N GLN A 105 -2.25 -13.61 -15.25
CA GLN A 105 -2.15 -14.11 -13.88
C GLN A 105 -3.10 -15.31 -13.69
N ASP A 106 -2.73 -16.21 -12.77
CA ASP A 106 -3.50 -17.41 -12.47
C ASP A 106 -4.76 -17.07 -11.68
N ILE A 107 -5.92 -17.49 -12.17
CA ILE A 107 -7.22 -17.30 -11.52
C ILE A 107 -7.55 -18.40 -10.50
N GLU A 108 -6.78 -19.50 -10.50
CA GLU A 108 -7.02 -20.60 -9.56
C GLU A 108 -6.41 -20.29 -8.19
N ASP A 109 -7.15 -20.67 -7.14
CA ASP A 109 -6.61 -20.62 -5.78
C ASP A 109 -5.36 -21.50 -5.67
N PRO A 110 -4.24 -21.00 -5.17
CA PRO A 110 -3.02 -21.79 -5.05
C PRO A 110 -3.19 -22.91 -4.02
N ILE A 111 -2.51 -24.03 -4.25
CA ILE A 111 -2.47 -25.15 -3.28
C ILE A 111 -1.78 -24.69 -2.00
N THR A 112 -2.44 -24.87 -0.86
CA THR A 112 -1.87 -24.55 0.45
C THR A 112 -0.58 -25.38 0.68
N PRO A 113 0.54 -24.74 1.08
CA PRO A 113 1.79 -25.45 1.31
C PRO A 113 1.66 -26.50 2.44
N ASP A 114 2.37 -27.62 2.30
CA ASP A 114 2.34 -28.71 3.29
C ASP A 114 2.66 -28.23 4.70
N GLY A 115 1.84 -28.65 5.66
CA GLY A 115 2.01 -28.29 7.08
C GLY A 115 1.44 -26.93 7.46
N TYR A 116 0.74 -26.26 6.53
CA TYR A 116 0.03 -25.03 6.80
C TYR A 116 -1.46 -25.17 6.54
N ASP A 117 -2.25 -24.40 7.29
CA ASP A 117 -3.66 -24.14 6.98
C ASP A 117 -3.80 -22.74 6.36
N SER A 118 -4.80 -22.57 5.50
CA SER A 118 -5.08 -21.26 4.88
C SER A 118 -6.56 -20.97 4.89
N GLU A 119 -6.90 -19.76 5.27
CA GLU A 119 -8.25 -19.22 5.19
C GLU A 119 -8.26 -17.99 4.29
N THR A 120 -9.14 -18.02 3.27
CA THR A 120 -9.39 -16.88 2.40
C THR A 120 -10.80 -16.36 2.67
N GLN A 121 -10.90 -15.13 3.17
CA GLN A 121 -12.17 -14.43 3.37
C GLN A 121 -12.45 -13.51 2.18
N ARG A 122 -13.69 -13.50 1.70
CA ARG A 122 -14.20 -12.70 0.60
C ARG A 122 -15.42 -11.89 1.06
N SER A 123 -15.36 -10.57 0.93
CA SER A 123 -16.45 -9.66 1.32
C SER A 123 -16.65 -8.59 0.23
N GLY A 124 -17.51 -8.88 -0.76
CA GLY A 124 -17.60 -8.09 -1.97
C GLY A 124 -16.23 -8.01 -2.64
N ALA A 125 -15.84 -6.84 -3.06
CA ALA A 125 -14.55 -6.58 -3.73
C ALA A 125 -13.34 -6.48 -2.76
N VAL A 126 -13.45 -7.00 -1.54
CA VAL A 126 -12.35 -7.06 -0.55
C VAL A 126 -12.06 -8.50 -0.19
N GLY A 127 -10.79 -8.88 -0.23
CA GLY A 127 -10.31 -10.19 0.18
C GLY A 127 -9.22 -10.11 1.24
N SER A 128 -9.14 -11.14 2.07
CA SER A 128 -8.02 -11.36 2.98
C SER A 128 -7.61 -12.81 3.01
N VAL A 129 -6.32 -13.04 3.21
CA VAL A 129 -5.72 -14.37 3.35
C VAL A 129 -4.98 -14.42 4.68
N LEU A 130 -5.24 -15.47 5.45
CA LEU A 130 -4.49 -15.83 6.65
C LEU A 130 -3.92 -17.24 6.47
N VAL A 131 -2.62 -17.39 6.63
CA VAL A 131 -1.93 -18.68 6.66
C VAL A 131 -1.48 -18.93 8.08
N THR A 132 -1.76 -20.14 8.59
CA THR A 132 -1.39 -20.55 9.95
C THR A 132 -0.59 -21.86 9.92
N MET A 133 0.19 -22.11 10.97
CA MET A 133 0.84 -23.37 11.26
C MET A 133 0.58 -23.71 12.73
N ASP A 134 -0.04 -24.86 12.98
CA ASP A 134 -0.47 -25.28 14.33
C ASP A 134 -1.35 -24.23 15.05
N GLY A 135 -2.17 -23.48 14.28
CA GLY A 135 -3.00 -22.39 14.76
C GLY A 135 -2.32 -21.04 14.95
N GLU A 136 -1.00 -20.95 14.82
CA GLU A 136 -0.25 -19.72 14.94
C GLU A 136 -0.15 -18.98 13.57
N PRO A 137 -0.38 -17.66 13.51
CA PRO A 137 -0.23 -16.90 12.28
C PRO A 137 1.17 -17.01 11.67
N ALA A 138 1.25 -17.37 10.39
CA ALA A 138 2.49 -17.49 9.64
C ALA A 138 2.65 -16.43 8.54
N ALA A 139 1.57 -16.16 7.79
CA ALA A 139 1.55 -15.10 6.78
C ALA A 139 0.12 -14.60 6.58
N ARG A 140 0.00 -13.37 6.07
CA ARG A 140 -1.30 -12.75 5.79
C ARG A 140 -1.20 -11.66 4.73
N GLY A 141 -2.34 -11.26 4.22
CA GLY A 141 -2.47 -10.12 3.31
C GLY A 141 -3.92 -9.75 3.05
N HIS A 142 -4.09 -8.60 2.41
CA HIS A 142 -5.39 -8.07 2.02
C HIS A 142 -5.33 -7.57 0.58
N VAL A 143 -6.47 -7.60 -0.10
CA VAL A 143 -6.67 -6.96 -1.41
C VAL A 143 -8.03 -6.27 -1.42
N ALA A 144 -8.14 -5.13 -2.10
CA ALA A 144 -9.42 -4.51 -2.44
C ALA A 144 -9.42 -4.14 -3.91
N VAL A 145 -10.51 -4.43 -4.62
CA VAL A 145 -10.67 -4.05 -6.02
C VAL A 145 -11.49 -2.76 -6.12
N VAL A 146 -10.99 -1.80 -6.90
CA VAL A 146 -11.59 -0.50 -7.18
C VAL A 146 -11.38 -0.18 -8.65
N ASP A 147 -12.45 -0.04 -9.41
CA ASP A 147 -12.44 0.40 -10.82
C ASP A 147 -11.42 -0.36 -11.70
N GLY A 148 -11.36 -1.70 -11.57
CA GLY A 148 -10.43 -2.56 -12.31
C GLY A 148 -9.01 -2.62 -11.73
N TYR A 149 -8.74 -1.96 -10.60
CA TYR A 149 -7.45 -2.00 -9.91
C TYR A 149 -7.51 -2.85 -8.64
N ALA A 150 -6.59 -3.79 -8.50
CA ALA A 150 -6.40 -4.59 -7.28
C ALA A 150 -5.34 -3.92 -6.39
N VAL A 151 -5.75 -3.38 -5.26
CA VAL A 151 -4.87 -2.74 -4.28
C VAL A 151 -4.50 -3.74 -3.18
N TYR A 152 -3.23 -4.14 -3.14
CA TYR A 152 -2.71 -5.10 -2.16
C TYR A 152 -2.13 -4.38 -0.95
N ASP A 153 -2.42 -4.91 0.24
CA ASP A 153 -2.02 -4.30 1.51
C ASP A 153 -1.73 -5.33 2.61
N LYS A 154 -0.96 -4.94 3.62
CA LYS A 154 -0.62 -5.77 4.80
C LYS A 154 -0.03 -7.14 4.45
N ILE A 155 0.65 -7.26 3.32
CA ILE A 155 1.34 -8.50 2.97
C ILE A 155 2.49 -8.69 3.96
N SER A 156 2.40 -9.73 4.78
CA SER A 156 3.41 -10.00 5.79
C SER A 156 3.63 -11.49 5.99
N THR A 157 4.88 -11.86 6.29
CA THR A 157 5.27 -13.21 6.74
C THR A 157 6.03 -13.05 8.04
N GLU A 158 5.57 -13.76 9.08
CA GLU A 158 6.19 -13.74 10.38
C GLU A 158 7.64 -14.21 10.31
N PRO A 159 8.59 -13.62 11.06
CA PRO A 159 10.02 -13.89 10.95
C PRO A 159 10.38 -15.37 10.98
N ALA A 160 9.73 -16.16 11.84
CA ALA A 160 9.96 -17.60 11.99
C ALA A 160 9.57 -18.43 10.75
N PHE A 161 8.72 -17.88 9.87
CA PHE A 161 8.16 -18.56 8.70
C PHE A 161 8.66 -18.00 7.37
N ARG A 162 9.60 -17.03 7.39
CA ARG A 162 10.17 -16.44 6.17
C ARG A 162 10.96 -17.45 5.35
N ARG A 163 11.11 -17.15 4.04
CA ARG A 163 11.86 -17.96 3.06
C ARG A 163 11.27 -19.37 2.83
N ARG A 164 9.98 -19.55 3.09
CA ARG A 164 9.22 -20.78 2.87
C ARG A 164 8.14 -20.64 1.78
N GLY A 165 8.21 -19.60 0.95
CA GLY A 165 7.25 -19.37 -0.14
C GLY A 165 5.90 -18.76 0.27
N LEU A 166 5.65 -18.51 1.58
CA LEU A 166 4.34 -18.05 2.07
C LEU A 166 3.95 -16.67 1.53
N GLY A 167 4.90 -15.76 1.34
CA GLY A 167 4.60 -14.45 0.72
C GLY A 167 4.07 -14.60 -0.71
N SER A 168 4.69 -15.46 -1.52
CA SER A 168 4.23 -15.77 -2.88
C SER A 168 2.86 -16.46 -2.86
N TYR A 169 2.64 -17.37 -1.91
CA TYR A 169 1.35 -18.01 -1.73
C TYR A 169 0.23 -17.00 -1.44
N VAL A 170 0.45 -16.11 -0.45
CA VAL A 170 -0.52 -15.06 -0.09
C VAL A 170 -0.82 -14.15 -1.28
N MET A 171 0.21 -13.72 -2.02
CA MET A 171 0.03 -12.88 -3.21
C MET A 171 -0.83 -13.58 -4.28
N ARG A 172 -0.55 -14.87 -4.57
CA ARG A 172 -1.34 -15.65 -5.54
C ARG A 172 -2.79 -15.83 -5.11
N ALA A 173 -3.04 -16.18 -3.84
CA ALA A 173 -4.38 -16.33 -3.32
C ALA A 173 -5.18 -15.02 -3.38
N LEU A 174 -4.55 -13.87 -3.08
CA LEU A 174 -5.19 -12.56 -3.22
C LEU A 174 -5.40 -12.17 -4.69
N THR A 175 -4.49 -12.58 -5.59
CA THR A 175 -4.64 -12.37 -7.02
C THR A 175 -5.85 -13.12 -7.58
N ALA A 176 -6.06 -14.38 -7.18
CA ALA A 176 -7.26 -15.13 -7.55
C ALA A 176 -8.54 -14.41 -7.12
N VAL A 177 -8.58 -13.91 -5.85
CA VAL A 177 -9.71 -13.08 -5.37
C VAL A 177 -9.90 -11.81 -6.21
N ALA A 178 -8.83 -11.11 -6.55
CA ALA A 178 -8.92 -9.87 -7.33
C ALA A 178 -9.47 -10.11 -8.75
N LEU A 179 -9.07 -11.21 -9.38
CA LEU A 179 -9.51 -11.57 -10.73
C LEU A 179 -10.99 -11.99 -10.77
N GLU A 180 -11.57 -12.46 -9.67
CA GLU A 180 -13.03 -12.66 -9.55
C GLU A 180 -13.83 -11.36 -9.72
N HIS A 181 -13.16 -10.20 -9.58
CA HIS A 181 -13.72 -8.85 -9.68
C HIS A 181 -13.17 -8.06 -10.88
N ASP A 182 -12.76 -8.75 -11.94
CA ASP A 182 -12.28 -8.16 -13.21
C ASP A 182 -11.12 -7.17 -13.02
N ALA A 183 -10.21 -7.44 -12.08
CA ALA A 183 -9.03 -6.59 -11.88
C ALA A 183 -8.05 -6.76 -13.06
N GLU A 184 -7.67 -5.62 -13.66
CA GLU A 184 -6.76 -5.55 -14.81
C GLU A 184 -5.34 -5.13 -14.38
N THR A 185 -5.24 -4.38 -13.28
CA THR A 185 -3.96 -3.82 -12.81
C THR A 185 -3.83 -3.97 -11.30
N GLY A 186 -2.70 -4.51 -10.85
CA GLY A 186 -2.33 -4.59 -9.44
C GLY A 186 -1.56 -3.35 -9.00
N LEU A 187 -1.84 -2.84 -7.79
CA LEU A 187 -1.18 -1.70 -7.16
C LEU A 187 -0.75 -2.05 -5.72
N LEU A 188 0.46 -1.68 -5.33
CA LEU A 188 0.90 -1.74 -3.93
C LEU A 188 1.98 -0.69 -3.62
N ILE A 189 2.18 -0.42 -2.32
CA ILE A 189 3.39 0.23 -1.81
C ILE A 189 4.18 -0.83 -1.04
N SER A 190 5.46 -0.99 -1.42
CA SER A 190 6.38 -1.95 -0.85
C SER A 190 7.48 -1.26 -0.06
N PRO A 191 7.78 -1.68 1.19
CA PRO A 191 9.05 -1.35 1.81
C PRO A 191 10.21 -2.00 1.05
N GLU A 192 11.43 -1.50 1.20
CA GLU A 192 12.64 -2.04 0.56
C GLU A 192 12.78 -3.55 0.75
N THR A 193 12.46 -4.03 1.96
CA THR A 193 12.54 -5.46 2.32
C THR A 193 11.58 -6.37 1.54
N GLY A 194 10.53 -5.82 0.92
CA GLY A 194 9.56 -6.55 0.09
C GLY A 194 9.91 -6.58 -1.40
N LEU A 195 10.78 -5.68 -1.87
CA LEU A 195 11.04 -5.47 -3.29
C LEU A 195 11.53 -6.72 -4.03
N GLU A 196 12.34 -7.57 -3.37
CA GLU A 196 12.83 -8.82 -3.98
C GLU A 196 11.67 -9.76 -4.32
N LEU A 197 10.70 -9.92 -3.40
CA LEU A 197 9.51 -10.74 -3.62
C LEU A 197 8.67 -10.21 -4.79
N TYR A 198 8.36 -8.92 -4.77
CA TYR A 198 7.45 -8.34 -5.76
C TYR A 198 8.08 -8.34 -7.16
N ARG A 199 9.36 -8.02 -7.30
CA ARG A 199 10.08 -8.13 -8.58
C ARG A 199 10.10 -9.55 -9.11
N TYR A 200 10.29 -10.54 -8.23
CA TYR A 200 10.20 -11.96 -8.60
C TYR A 200 8.79 -12.33 -9.13
N LEU A 201 7.75 -11.71 -8.58
CA LEU A 201 6.35 -11.90 -9.01
C LEU A 201 5.95 -11.02 -10.22
N GLY A 202 6.89 -10.31 -10.84
CA GLY A 202 6.65 -9.51 -12.04
C GLY A 202 6.20 -8.06 -11.80
N TRP A 203 6.21 -7.58 -10.55
CA TRP A 203 5.85 -6.21 -10.23
C TRP A 203 6.93 -5.23 -10.68
N GLU A 204 6.50 -4.09 -11.24
CA GLU A 204 7.36 -3.00 -11.68
C GLU A 204 7.29 -1.81 -10.72
N SER A 205 8.44 -1.16 -10.49
CA SER A 205 8.52 0.06 -9.68
C SER A 205 8.12 1.28 -10.50
N LEU A 206 7.18 2.10 -10.00
CA LEU A 206 6.75 3.34 -10.66
C LEU A 206 7.41 4.58 -10.08
N ALA A 207 7.45 4.71 -8.74
CA ALA A 207 7.98 5.88 -8.05
C ALA A 207 8.38 5.56 -6.62
N ASN A 208 9.20 6.45 -6.02
CA ASN A 208 9.50 6.38 -4.59
C ASN A 208 8.34 6.94 -3.77
N VAL A 209 8.24 6.49 -2.54
CA VAL A 209 7.25 6.96 -1.57
C VAL A 209 7.97 7.49 -0.33
N MET A 210 7.61 8.69 0.09
CA MET A 210 8.13 9.33 1.30
C MET A 210 7.01 9.59 2.28
N ILE A 211 7.23 9.30 3.55
CA ILE A 211 6.28 9.59 4.62
C ILE A 211 6.86 10.67 5.51
N PHE A 212 6.05 11.68 5.79
CA PHE A 212 6.39 12.82 6.64
C PHE A 212 5.45 12.90 7.84
N GLU A 213 6.00 13.41 8.94
CA GLU A 213 5.26 13.70 10.17
C GLU A 213 5.65 15.06 10.73
N PRO A 214 4.81 15.73 11.55
CA PRO A 214 5.17 16.96 12.24
C PRO A 214 6.40 16.75 13.12
N ARG A 215 7.30 17.72 13.11
CA ARG A 215 8.40 17.75 14.06
C ARG A 215 7.86 18.27 15.40
N LEU A 216 7.93 17.45 16.43
CA LEU A 216 7.58 17.80 17.82
C LEU A 216 8.62 18.73 18.45
#